data_5f7fea667f397c376646acd4b01e160d
#
_entry.id   5f7fea667f397c376646acd4b01e160d
#
_cell.length_a   1.000
_cell.length_b   1.000
_cell.length_c   1.000
_cell.angle_alpha   90.00
_cell.angle_beta   90.00
_cell.angle_gamma   90.00
#
_symmetry.space_group_name_H-M   'P 1'
#
loop_
_entity.id
_entity.type
_entity.pdbx_description
1 polymer ?
#
loop_
_entity_poly.entity_id
_entity_poly.type
_entity_poly.pdbx_seq_one_letter_code
_entity_poly.pdbx_strand_id
1 'polypeptide(L)'
;MNSLKSENFLKIHNVDIIKGYNKLFSKFSYNFSHGNLYIITGSNGIGKTTLLKCICGLTFPDKGYVSWNNFSIEKDYSEFYKNITYLGHLNSILPNLSVVNNINFLSNLQSNNITFTEKDDYFGVLPLKEYNISELSNGQKRRVALTRLNLSKKPLWILDEPLNSVDKVYENIFEQQIVKHVKRNGIVIISSHDIHQYEKYEFCNILDLDKINE
;
A
#
# COMPACT_ATOMS: atom_id res chain seq x y z
N MET A 1 18.62 -13.20 25.92
CA MET A 1 18.56 -13.60 24.49
C MET A 1 17.95 -12.47 23.71
N ASN A 2 18.79 -11.65 23.06
CA ASN A 2 18.33 -10.59 22.19
C ASN A 2 17.70 -11.24 20.95
N SER A 3 16.37 -11.19 20.84
CA SER A 3 15.73 -11.43 19.55
C SER A 3 16.21 -10.32 18.61
N LEU A 4 17.09 -10.68 17.68
CA LEU A 4 17.37 -9.88 16.50
C LEU A 4 16.00 -9.58 15.87
N LYS A 5 15.50 -8.35 16.02
CA LYS A 5 14.35 -7.87 15.25
C LYS A 5 14.80 -8.00 13.81
N SER A 6 14.22 -8.96 13.08
CA SER A 6 14.49 -9.11 11.66
C SER A 6 14.14 -7.79 11.00
N GLU A 7 15.16 -7.10 10.50
CA GLU A 7 14.98 -5.86 9.76
C GLU A 7 14.31 -6.23 8.45
N ASN A 8 13.03 -5.92 8.32
CA ASN A 8 12.29 -6.18 7.11
C ASN A 8 12.80 -5.28 5.97
N PHE A 9 12.95 -5.84 4.80
CA PHE A 9 13.30 -5.09 3.59
C PHE A 9 12.73 -5.77 2.34
N LEU A 10 12.42 -4.93 1.36
CA LEU A 10 11.98 -5.36 0.04
C LEU A 10 13.00 -4.89 -0.98
N LYS A 11 13.38 -5.74 -1.91
CA LYS A 11 14.34 -5.39 -2.97
C LYS A 11 13.82 -5.75 -4.35
N ILE A 12 14.08 -4.86 -5.29
CA ILE A 12 13.89 -5.07 -6.72
C ILE A 12 15.27 -5.35 -7.33
N HIS A 13 15.38 -6.43 -8.08
CA HIS A 13 16.65 -6.89 -8.65
C HIS A 13 16.62 -6.90 -10.17
N ASN A 14 17.24 -5.91 -10.81
CA ASN A 14 17.42 -5.78 -12.27
C ASN A 14 16.15 -6.08 -13.08
N VAL A 15 15.04 -5.48 -12.66
CA VAL A 15 13.73 -5.74 -13.25
C VAL A 15 13.58 -5.02 -14.58
N ASP A 16 13.19 -5.77 -15.61
CA ASP A 16 12.64 -5.25 -16.86
C ASP A 16 11.12 -5.40 -16.83
N ILE A 17 10.38 -4.35 -17.17
CA ILE A 17 8.92 -4.41 -17.33
C ILE A 17 8.55 -3.82 -18.71
N ILE A 18 7.89 -4.64 -19.52
CA ILE A 18 7.41 -4.28 -20.86
C ILE A 18 5.89 -4.31 -20.86
N LYS A 19 5.25 -3.29 -21.40
CA LYS A 19 3.80 -3.23 -21.57
C LYS A 19 3.46 -2.91 -23.02
N GLY A 20 2.95 -3.90 -23.74
CA GLY A 20 2.80 -3.82 -25.18
C GLY A 20 4.16 -3.66 -25.86
N TYR A 21 4.36 -2.57 -26.62
CA TYR A 21 5.64 -2.25 -27.26
C TYR A 21 6.53 -1.32 -26.41
N ASN A 22 6.03 -0.83 -25.27
CA ASN A 22 6.75 0.14 -24.45
C ASN A 22 7.49 -0.55 -23.30
N LYS A 23 8.80 -0.34 -23.22
CA LYS A 23 9.60 -0.74 -22.09
C LYS A 23 9.48 0.32 -20.99
N LEU A 24 8.76 -0.01 -19.92
CA LEU A 24 8.54 0.91 -18.80
C LEU A 24 9.74 0.99 -17.87
N PHE A 25 10.42 -0.14 -17.63
CA PHE A 25 11.61 -0.23 -16.78
C PHE A 25 12.66 -1.11 -17.42
N SER A 26 13.94 -0.71 -17.27
CA SER A 26 15.10 -1.44 -17.79
C SER A 26 16.14 -1.62 -16.70
N LYS A 27 16.41 -2.88 -16.31
CA LYS A 27 17.38 -3.26 -15.27
C LYS A 27 17.17 -2.47 -13.98
N PHE A 28 15.90 -2.14 -13.68
CA PHE A 28 15.56 -1.35 -12.51
C PHE A 28 15.84 -2.10 -11.23
N SER A 29 16.58 -1.48 -10.32
CA SER A 29 16.91 -2.02 -9.00
C SER A 29 16.67 -0.97 -7.94
N TYR A 30 16.00 -1.37 -6.85
CA TYR A 30 15.74 -0.48 -5.73
C TYR A 30 15.59 -1.22 -4.41
N ASN A 31 15.87 -0.53 -3.29
CA ASN A 31 15.82 -1.07 -1.94
C ASN A 31 14.82 -0.28 -1.09
N PHE A 32 13.88 -0.98 -0.48
CA PHE A 32 12.92 -0.43 0.49
C PHE A 32 13.23 -1.00 1.87
N SER A 33 13.67 -0.16 2.80
CA SER A 33 14.08 -0.56 4.15
C SER A 33 13.00 -0.22 5.17
N HIS A 34 12.94 -0.97 6.26
CA HIS A 34 12.04 -0.72 7.38
C HIS A 34 12.21 0.70 7.95
N GLY A 35 11.16 1.20 8.58
CA GLY A 35 11.15 2.53 9.19
C GLY A 35 11.15 3.68 8.18
N ASN A 36 10.74 3.42 6.93
CA ASN A 36 10.73 4.43 5.88
C ASN A 36 9.41 4.50 5.11
N LEU A 37 9.12 5.70 4.63
CA LEU A 37 8.09 6.01 3.64
C LEU A 37 8.77 6.23 2.29
N TYR A 38 8.26 5.59 1.25
CA TYR A 38 8.68 5.78 -0.13
C TYR A 38 7.51 6.29 -0.95
N ILE A 39 7.70 7.42 -1.62
CA ILE A 39 6.70 8.00 -2.50
C ILE A 39 7.19 7.85 -3.94
N ILE A 40 6.44 7.05 -4.71
CA ILE A 40 6.66 6.87 -6.13
C ILE A 40 5.87 7.95 -6.86
N THR A 41 6.58 8.87 -7.52
CA THR A 41 6.01 9.95 -8.31
C THR A 41 6.42 9.85 -9.76
N GLY A 42 5.86 10.72 -10.61
CA GLY A 42 6.13 10.78 -12.04
C GLY A 42 4.87 11.03 -12.86
N SER A 43 5.04 11.28 -14.13
CA SER A 43 3.96 11.60 -15.07
C SER A 43 2.92 10.48 -15.20
N ASN A 44 1.73 10.84 -15.71
CA ASN A 44 0.68 9.85 -15.97
C ASN A 44 1.13 8.86 -17.05
N GLY A 45 0.92 7.56 -16.77
CA GLY A 45 1.32 6.49 -17.70
C GLY A 45 2.76 6.03 -17.58
N ILE A 46 3.62 6.66 -16.79
CA ILE A 46 5.05 6.31 -16.60
C ILE A 46 5.25 4.88 -16.02
N GLY A 47 4.23 4.28 -15.40
CA GLY A 47 4.31 2.93 -14.89
C GLY A 47 4.20 2.79 -13.37
N LYS A 48 3.81 3.84 -12.61
CA LYS A 48 3.66 3.78 -11.13
C LYS A 48 2.86 2.58 -10.67
N THR A 49 1.60 2.45 -11.12
CA THR A 49 0.72 1.31 -10.79
C THR A 49 1.31 -0.03 -11.24
N THR A 50 1.99 -0.07 -12.39
CA THR A 50 2.61 -1.29 -12.91
C THR A 50 3.76 -1.74 -12.02
N LEU A 51 4.60 -0.80 -11.57
CA LEU A 51 5.67 -1.06 -10.63
C LEU A 51 5.12 -1.56 -9.28
N LEU A 52 4.08 -0.89 -8.73
CA LEU A 52 3.44 -1.34 -7.49
C LEU A 52 2.86 -2.75 -7.62
N LYS A 53 2.20 -3.08 -8.73
CA LYS A 53 1.68 -4.43 -8.99
C LYS A 53 2.80 -5.47 -9.09
N CYS A 54 3.94 -5.11 -9.71
CA CYS A 54 5.11 -5.97 -9.76
C CYS A 54 5.68 -6.21 -8.35
N ILE A 55 5.83 -5.17 -7.54
CA ILE A 55 6.29 -5.26 -6.15
C ILE A 55 5.35 -6.14 -5.31
N CYS A 56 4.04 -6.06 -5.55
CA CYS A 56 3.05 -6.88 -4.87
C CYS A 56 2.99 -8.34 -5.35
N GLY A 57 3.72 -8.71 -6.40
CA GLY A 57 3.59 -10.03 -7.02
C GLY A 57 2.27 -10.26 -7.76
N LEU A 58 1.55 -9.18 -8.12
CA LEU A 58 0.30 -9.22 -8.91
C LEU A 58 0.57 -9.26 -10.41
N THR A 59 1.76 -8.86 -10.82
CA THR A 59 2.28 -8.99 -12.19
C THR A 59 3.74 -9.40 -12.10
N PHE A 60 4.20 -10.15 -13.10
CA PHE A 60 5.59 -10.59 -13.17
C PHE A 60 6.42 -9.61 -14.00
N PRO A 61 7.67 -9.37 -13.64
CA PRO A 61 8.61 -8.68 -14.51
C PRO A 61 9.02 -9.59 -15.69
N ASP A 62 9.40 -8.99 -16.82
CA ASP A 62 9.93 -9.74 -17.97
C ASP A 62 11.33 -10.29 -17.68
N LYS A 63 12.10 -9.60 -16.83
CA LYS A 63 13.41 -10.02 -16.32
C LYS A 63 13.59 -9.51 -14.89
N GLY A 64 14.53 -10.16 -14.17
CA GLY A 64 14.79 -9.83 -12.78
C GLY A 64 13.74 -10.43 -11.84
N TYR A 65 13.71 -9.99 -10.61
CA TYR A 65 12.77 -10.47 -9.60
C TYR A 65 12.65 -9.48 -8.43
N VAL A 66 11.62 -9.68 -7.61
CA VAL A 66 11.43 -8.98 -6.33
C VAL A 66 11.70 -9.95 -5.18
N SER A 67 12.33 -9.47 -4.11
CA SER A 67 12.56 -10.26 -2.90
C SER A 67 12.07 -9.57 -1.65
N TRP A 68 11.58 -10.36 -0.71
CA TRP A 68 11.25 -9.98 0.66
C TRP A 68 12.18 -10.72 1.63
N ASN A 69 12.94 -9.97 2.45
CA ASN A 69 13.89 -10.54 3.41
C ASN A 69 14.86 -11.59 2.77
N ASN A 70 15.43 -11.25 1.58
CA ASN A 70 16.31 -12.08 0.76
C ASN A 70 15.66 -13.29 0.06
N PHE A 71 14.38 -13.55 0.24
CA PHE A 71 13.67 -14.60 -0.48
C PHE A 71 12.90 -14.01 -1.66
N SER A 72 13.07 -14.58 -2.86
CA SER A 72 12.24 -14.20 -4.00
C SER A 72 10.76 -14.42 -3.66
N ILE A 73 9.92 -13.39 -3.88
CA ILE A 73 8.48 -13.49 -3.61
C ILE A 73 7.81 -14.57 -4.47
N GLU A 74 8.37 -14.87 -5.63
CA GLU A 74 7.85 -15.89 -6.56
C GLU A 74 7.98 -17.31 -6.00
N LYS A 75 8.91 -17.56 -5.08
CA LYS A 75 9.12 -18.87 -4.49
C LYS A 75 8.10 -19.21 -3.41
N ASP A 76 7.56 -18.19 -2.73
CA ASP A 76 6.54 -18.37 -1.70
C ASP A 76 5.66 -17.10 -1.56
N TYR A 77 4.69 -16.98 -2.47
CA TYR A 77 3.68 -15.91 -2.38
C TYR A 77 2.86 -15.98 -1.10
N SER A 78 2.57 -17.19 -0.60
CA SER A 78 1.74 -17.35 0.59
C SER A 78 2.39 -16.69 1.80
N GLU A 79 3.71 -16.91 1.98
CA GLU A 79 4.46 -16.26 3.06
C GLU A 79 4.58 -14.75 2.84
N PHE A 80 4.84 -14.30 1.60
CA PHE A 80 4.91 -12.87 1.30
C PHE A 80 3.60 -12.15 1.58
N TYR A 81 2.45 -12.72 1.19
CA TYR A 81 1.14 -12.09 1.41
C TYR A 81 0.73 -11.98 2.88
N LYS A 82 1.33 -12.75 3.78
CA LYS A 82 1.16 -12.55 5.23
C LYS A 82 1.79 -11.24 5.72
N ASN A 83 2.73 -10.67 4.97
CA ASN A 83 3.53 -9.50 5.34
C ASN A 83 3.09 -8.21 4.63
N ILE A 84 2.20 -8.26 3.66
CA ILE A 84 1.83 -7.11 2.82
C ILE A 84 0.36 -6.73 2.99
N THR A 85 0.09 -5.43 3.07
CA THR A 85 -1.24 -4.83 2.85
C THR A 85 -1.19 -4.02 1.57
N TYR A 86 -1.98 -4.43 0.58
CA TYR A 86 -2.11 -3.71 -0.69
C TYR A 86 -3.46 -3.00 -0.77
N LEU A 87 -3.42 -1.73 -1.16
CA LEU A 87 -4.58 -0.93 -1.56
C LEU A 87 -4.32 -0.37 -2.95
N GLY A 88 -4.98 -0.96 -3.95
CA GLY A 88 -4.89 -0.52 -5.33
C GLY A 88 -5.72 0.73 -5.62
N HIS A 89 -5.69 1.15 -6.87
CA HIS A 89 -6.53 2.25 -7.37
C HIS A 89 -8.03 1.95 -7.15
N LEU A 90 -8.46 0.71 -7.39
CA LEU A 90 -9.79 0.24 -7.00
C LEU A 90 -9.84 -0.08 -5.52
N ASN A 91 -10.94 0.27 -4.87
CA ASN A 91 -11.11 0.13 -3.41
C ASN A 91 -11.10 -1.33 -2.93
N SER A 92 -11.36 -2.31 -3.81
CA SER A 92 -11.44 -3.74 -3.47
C SER A 92 -12.39 -3.99 -2.29
N ILE A 93 -13.57 -3.39 -2.35
CA ILE A 93 -14.71 -3.56 -1.44
C ILE A 93 -15.90 -4.13 -2.21
N LEU A 94 -16.76 -4.88 -1.52
CA LEU A 94 -17.87 -5.60 -2.13
C LEU A 94 -19.11 -4.69 -2.16
N PRO A 95 -19.62 -4.29 -3.35
CA PRO A 95 -20.63 -3.25 -3.47
C PRO A 95 -22.00 -3.66 -2.88
N ASN A 96 -22.30 -4.95 -2.86
CA ASN A 96 -23.59 -5.51 -2.39
C ASN A 96 -23.60 -5.83 -0.88
N LEU A 97 -22.50 -5.57 -0.17
CA LEU A 97 -22.42 -5.72 1.27
C LEU A 97 -22.49 -4.37 1.96
N SER A 98 -23.01 -4.37 3.19
CA SER A 98 -22.93 -3.20 4.06
C SER A 98 -21.47 -2.87 4.45
N VAL A 99 -21.24 -1.66 4.94
CA VAL A 99 -19.92 -1.23 5.44
C VAL A 99 -19.41 -2.18 6.50
N VAL A 100 -20.24 -2.54 7.49
CA VAL A 100 -19.83 -3.45 8.58
C VAL A 100 -19.47 -4.83 8.05
N ASN A 101 -20.21 -5.36 7.09
CA ASN A 101 -19.94 -6.67 6.49
C ASN A 101 -18.65 -6.65 5.66
N ASN A 102 -18.35 -5.53 4.95
CA ASN A 102 -17.08 -5.36 4.27
C ASN A 102 -15.89 -5.31 5.24
N ILE A 103 -16.03 -4.58 6.34
CA ILE A 103 -14.99 -4.50 7.37
C ILE A 103 -14.73 -5.88 7.99
N ASN A 104 -15.79 -6.62 8.34
CA ASN A 104 -15.66 -7.96 8.87
C ASN A 104 -15.01 -8.92 7.86
N PHE A 105 -15.39 -8.84 6.59
CA PHE A 105 -14.77 -9.62 5.53
C PHE A 105 -13.27 -9.32 5.41
N LEU A 106 -12.88 -8.03 5.40
CA LEU A 106 -11.48 -7.60 5.35
C LEU A 106 -10.69 -8.04 6.59
N SER A 107 -11.30 -8.02 7.78
CA SER A 107 -10.70 -8.49 9.02
C SER A 107 -10.41 -9.99 8.98
N ASN A 108 -11.39 -10.77 8.52
CA ASN A 108 -11.26 -12.23 8.41
C ASN A 108 -10.17 -12.64 7.41
N LEU A 109 -10.05 -11.94 6.27
CA LEU A 109 -8.98 -12.17 5.29
C LEU A 109 -7.58 -11.95 5.86
N GLN A 110 -7.45 -11.15 6.90
CA GLN A 110 -6.14 -10.87 7.54
C GLN A 110 -5.77 -11.87 8.64
N SER A 111 -6.54 -12.95 8.80
CA SER A 111 -6.33 -13.99 9.84
C SER A 111 -6.32 -13.43 11.27
N ASN A 112 -6.79 -12.23 11.46
CA ASN A 112 -6.93 -11.57 12.74
C ASN A 112 -8.43 -11.42 12.99
N ASN A 113 -9.05 -12.22 13.81
CA ASN A 113 -10.44 -12.01 14.26
C ASN A 113 -10.54 -10.69 15.06
N ILE A 114 -10.21 -9.57 14.40
CA ILE A 114 -10.23 -8.24 14.99
C ILE A 114 -11.66 -7.76 14.89
N THR A 115 -12.30 -7.60 16.02
CA THR A 115 -13.58 -6.88 16.11
C THR A 115 -13.29 -5.40 15.90
N PHE A 116 -13.82 -4.83 14.81
CA PHE A 116 -13.72 -3.40 14.53
C PHE A 116 -14.59 -2.61 15.53
N THR A 117 -13.98 -1.69 16.24
CA THR A 117 -14.62 -0.90 17.30
C THR A 117 -14.50 0.60 17.00
N GLU A 118 -15.18 1.44 17.79
CA GLU A 118 -15.06 2.91 17.70
C GLU A 118 -13.60 3.40 17.80
N LYS A 119 -12.77 2.70 18.56
CA LYS A 119 -11.34 3.04 18.72
C LYS A 119 -10.53 2.80 17.43
N ASP A 120 -11.05 1.99 16.53
CA ASP A 120 -10.41 1.64 15.26
C ASP A 120 -10.96 2.51 14.11
N ASP A 121 -12.02 3.29 14.36
CA ASP A 121 -12.70 4.10 13.35
C ASP A 121 -12.03 5.44 13.10
N TYR A 122 -10.76 5.41 12.69
CA TYR A 122 -10.04 6.63 12.33
C TYR A 122 -10.65 7.35 11.12
N PHE A 123 -11.29 6.62 10.21
CA PHE A 123 -11.83 7.18 8.96
C PHE A 123 -13.32 7.52 9.02
N GLY A 124 -13.95 7.46 10.21
CA GLY A 124 -15.33 7.87 10.42
C GLY A 124 -16.34 7.08 9.57
N VAL A 125 -16.19 5.77 9.53
CA VAL A 125 -17.05 4.85 8.75
C VAL A 125 -18.14 4.19 9.58
N LEU A 126 -18.04 4.17 10.91
CA LEU A 126 -19.04 3.58 11.80
C LEU A 126 -20.45 4.17 11.66
N PRO A 127 -20.64 5.50 11.48
CA PRO A 127 -21.95 6.05 11.21
C PRO A 127 -22.60 5.53 9.92
N LEU A 128 -21.78 4.96 9.01
CA LEU A 128 -22.21 4.41 7.73
C LEU A 128 -22.40 2.87 7.76
N LYS A 129 -22.23 2.24 8.91
CA LYS A 129 -22.07 0.78 9.06
C LYS A 129 -23.18 -0.05 8.42
N GLU A 130 -24.43 0.45 8.43
CA GLU A 130 -25.60 -0.25 7.89
C GLU A 130 -25.84 0.03 6.39
N TYR A 131 -25.23 1.07 5.82
CA TYR A 131 -25.39 1.38 4.40
C TYR A 131 -24.65 0.36 3.54
N ASN A 132 -25.23 -0.01 2.40
CA ASN A 132 -24.52 -0.77 1.38
C ASN A 132 -23.44 0.09 0.71
N ILE A 133 -22.34 -0.53 0.31
CA ILE A 133 -21.25 0.18 -0.36
C ILE A 133 -21.73 0.87 -1.64
N SER A 134 -22.69 0.29 -2.37
CA SER A 134 -23.25 0.91 -3.59
C SER A 134 -23.88 2.29 -3.33
N GLU A 135 -24.39 2.54 -2.13
CA GLU A 135 -25.09 3.78 -1.74
C GLU A 135 -24.10 4.91 -1.35
N LEU A 136 -22.82 4.59 -1.15
CA LEU A 136 -21.82 5.52 -0.68
C LEU A 136 -21.23 6.38 -1.81
N SER A 137 -20.82 7.61 -1.48
CA SER A 137 -19.98 8.43 -2.36
C SER A 137 -18.60 7.79 -2.58
N ASN A 138 -17.87 8.23 -3.61
CA ASN A 138 -16.53 7.72 -3.88
C ASN A 138 -15.56 7.98 -2.71
N GLY A 139 -15.63 9.15 -2.07
CA GLY A 139 -14.83 9.46 -0.89
C GLY A 139 -15.17 8.56 0.30
N GLN A 140 -16.46 8.30 0.56
CA GLN A 140 -16.89 7.36 1.59
C GLN A 140 -16.40 5.94 1.31
N LYS A 141 -16.51 5.46 0.05
CA LYS A 141 -15.96 4.17 -0.40
C LYS A 141 -14.46 4.09 -0.15
N ARG A 142 -13.73 5.17 -0.45
CA ARG A 142 -12.28 5.22 -0.22
C ARG A 142 -11.95 5.15 1.27
N ARG A 143 -12.69 5.85 2.13
CA ARG A 143 -12.53 5.76 3.59
C ARG A 143 -12.78 4.34 4.12
N VAL A 144 -13.80 3.65 3.65
CA VAL A 144 -14.04 2.23 3.98
C VAL A 144 -12.84 1.37 3.55
N ALA A 145 -12.30 1.58 2.36
CA ALA A 145 -11.14 0.85 1.89
C ALA A 145 -9.88 1.12 2.73
N LEU A 146 -9.70 2.35 3.23
CA LEU A 146 -8.58 2.73 4.09
C LEU A 146 -8.64 2.10 5.49
N THR A 147 -9.82 1.70 5.99
CA THR A 147 -9.92 1.05 7.31
C THR A 147 -9.10 -0.24 7.39
N ARG A 148 -8.80 -0.90 6.24
CA ARG A 148 -7.92 -2.08 6.21
C ARG A 148 -6.54 -1.82 6.79
N LEU A 149 -6.04 -0.58 6.72
CA LEU A 149 -4.74 -0.21 7.29
C LEU A 149 -4.75 -0.30 8.81
N ASN A 150 -5.88 0.06 9.44
CA ASN A 150 -6.05 -0.02 10.90
C ASN A 150 -6.20 -1.45 11.39
N LEU A 151 -6.82 -2.31 10.57
CA LEU A 151 -6.99 -3.73 10.84
C LEU A 151 -5.70 -4.52 10.59
N SER A 152 -4.75 -3.95 9.82
CA SER A 152 -3.54 -4.64 9.43
C SER A 152 -2.42 -4.46 10.43
N LYS A 153 -1.79 -5.59 10.84
CA LYS A 153 -0.54 -5.61 11.59
C LYS A 153 0.68 -5.91 10.72
N LYS A 154 0.47 -5.96 9.39
CA LYS A 154 1.48 -6.37 8.43
C LYS A 154 2.54 -5.28 8.25
N PRO A 155 3.84 -5.63 8.16
CA PRO A 155 4.92 -4.66 8.15
C PRO A 155 5.03 -3.84 6.86
N LEU A 156 4.50 -4.31 5.73
CA LEU A 156 4.62 -3.67 4.43
C LEU A 156 3.26 -3.16 3.94
N TRP A 157 3.13 -1.86 3.72
CA TRP A 157 1.97 -1.23 3.10
C TRP A 157 2.34 -0.73 1.70
N ILE A 158 1.58 -1.14 0.69
CA ILE A 158 1.71 -0.70 -0.70
C ILE A 158 0.38 -0.09 -1.13
N LEU A 159 0.39 1.20 -1.47
CA LEU A 159 -0.81 2.00 -1.63
C LEU A 159 -0.76 2.76 -2.96
N ASP A 160 -1.72 2.50 -3.83
CA ASP A 160 -1.81 3.13 -5.14
C ASP A 160 -2.80 4.28 -5.11
N GLU A 161 -2.30 5.52 -5.13
CA GLU A 161 -3.04 6.77 -5.04
C GLU A 161 -4.11 6.75 -3.91
N PRO A 162 -3.71 6.52 -2.66
CA PRO A 162 -4.64 6.22 -1.56
C PRO A 162 -5.60 7.36 -1.21
N LEU A 163 -5.26 8.61 -1.52
CA LEU A 163 -6.01 9.79 -1.13
C LEU A 163 -6.94 10.34 -2.22
N ASN A 164 -7.05 9.66 -3.36
CA ASN A 164 -7.98 10.08 -4.39
C ASN A 164 -9.43 10.16 -3.86
N SER A 165 -10.05 11.34 -4.02
CA SER A 165 -11.42 11.65 -3.57
C SER A 165 -11.60 11.63 -2.03
N VAL A 166 -10.53 11.78 -1.26
CA VAL A 166 -10.59 11.88 0.20
C VAL A 166 -10.54 13.33 0.65
N ASP A 167 -11.33 13.68 1.66
CA ASP A 167 -11.38 15.04 2.22
C ASP A 167 -10.13 15.34 3.05
N LYS A 168 -9.74 16.62 3.12
CA LYS A 168 -8.52 17.09 3.82
C LYS A 168 -8.41 16.63 5.27
N VAL A 169 -9.54 16.50 5.97
CA VAL A 169 -9.58 16.00 7.35
C VAL A 169 -9.04 14.57 7.42
N TYR A 170 -9.47 13.69 6.50
CA TYR A 170 -9.07 12.30 6.45
C TYR A 170 -7.68 12.09 5.83
N GLU A 171 -7.21 13.02 4.99
CA GLU A 171 -5.82 13.06 4.54
C GLU A 171 -4.86 13.23 5.73
N ASN A 172 -5.16 14.15 6.65
CA ASN A 172 -4.37 14.36 7.87
C ASN A 172 -4.37 13.11 8.78
N ILE A 173 -5.53 12.45 8.90
CA ILE A 173 -5.64 11.21 9.65
C ILE A 173 -4.79 10.10 8.99
N PHE A 174 -4.87 9.98 7.67
CA PHE A 174 -4.07 9.02 6.91
C PHE A 174 -2.57 9.27 7.11
N GLU A 175 -2.11 10.52 7.04
CA GLU A 175 -0.72 10.90 7.32
C GLU A 175 -0.28 10.43 8.72
N GLN A 176 -1.11 10.64 9.74
CA GLN A 176 -0.82 10.17 11.09
C GLN A 176 -0.68 8.63 11.17
N GLN A 177 -1.52 7.88 10.42
CA GLN A 177 -1.40 6.42 10.36
C GLN A 177 -0.09 5.99 9.68
N ILE A 178 0.33 6.68 8.60
CA ILE A 178 1.63 6.45 7.95
C ILE A 178 2.78 6.66 8.95
N VAL A 179 2.81 7.82 9.62
CA VAL A 179 3.84 8.13 10.62
C VAL A 179 3.89 7.08 11.73
N LYS A 180 2.73 6.68 12.25
CA LYS A 180 2.61 5.65 13.28
C LYS A 180 3.16 4.30 12.80
N HIS A 181 2.89 3.92 11.56
CA HIS A 181 3.34 2.67 10.98
C HIS A 181 4.87 2.66 10.77
N VAL A 182 5.42 3.73 10.18
CA VAL A 182 6.87 3.90 9.98
C VAL A 182 7.63 3.88 11.30
N LYS A 183 7.15 4.59 12.33
CA LYS A 183 7.75 4.59 13.68
C LYS A 183 7.74 3.22 14.37
N ARG A 184 6.93 2.28 13.90
CA ARG A 184 6.91 0.87 14.35
C ARG A 184 7.78 -0.04 13.47
N ASN A 185 8.72 0.53 12.72
CA ASN A 185 9.57 -0.15 11.75
C ASN A 185 8.79 -0.77 10.56
N GLY A 186 7.63 -0.24 10.23
CA GLY A 186 6.92 -0.59 8.99
C GLY A 186 7.57 0.04 7.76
N ILE A 187 7.30 -0.54 6.61
CA ILE A 187 7.63 0.01 5.29
C ILE A 187 6.33 0.49 4.65
N VAL A 188 6.33 1.71 4.13
CA VAL A 188 5.20 2.26 3.37
C VAL A 188 5.67 2.67 1.98
N ILE A 189 5.01 2.17 0.94
CA ILE A 189 5.25 2.54 -0.45
C ILE A 189 3.93 3.10 -1.01
N ILE A 190 3.95 4.35 -1.47
CA ILE A 190 2.77 5.07 -1.96
C ILE A 190 3.06 5.59 -3.36
N SER A 191 2.15 5.39 -4.32
CA SER A 191 2.12 6.24 -5.52
C SER A 191 1.33 7.51 -5.22
N SER A 192 1.90 8.67 -5.54
CA SER A 192 1.21 9.96 -5.35
C SER A 192 1.77 11.01 -6.30
N HIS A 193 0.90 11.95 -6.69
CA HIS A 193 1.30 13.18 -7.37
C HIS A 193 1.58 14.31 -6.37
N ASP A 194 0.99 14.28 -5.19
CA ASP A 194 1.24 15.24 -4.12
C ASP A 194 2.22 14.65 -3.09
N ILE A 195 3.39 15.27 -2.99
CA ILE A 195 4.48 14.85 -2.11
C ILE A 195 4.69 15.82 -0.95
N HIS A 196 4.21 17.08 -1.09
CA HIS A 196 4.58 18.19 -0.19
C HIS A 196 4.29 17.92 1.28
N GLN A 197 3.19 17.25 1.59
CA GLN A 197 2.84 16.95 2.98
C GLN A 197 3.83 15.99 3.67
N TYR A 198 4.61 15.22 2.90
CA TYR A 198 5.52 14.20 3.42
C TYR A 198 6.99 14.64 3.43
N GLU A 199 7.37 15.65 2.65
CA GLU A 199 8.76 16.14 2.53
C GLU A 199 9.37 16.61 3.85
N LYS A 200 8.51 16.99 4.81
CA LYS A 200 8.93 17.39 6.17
C LYS A 200 9.48 16.25 7.03
N TYR A 201 9.36 14.98 6.59
CA TYR A 201 9.80 13.83 7.35
C TYR A 201 11.13 13.28 6.83
N GLU A 202 12.13 13.14 7.71
CA GLU A 202 13.46 12.58 7.38
C GLU A 202 13.38 11.12 6.87
N PHE A 203 12.37 10.37 7.27
CA PHE A 203 12.12 9.00 6.80
C PHE A 203 11.40 8.94 5.45
N CYS A 204 11.12 10.07 4.81
CA CYS A 204 10.48 10.13 3.50
C CYS A 204 11.52 10.08 2.39
N ASN A 205 11.36 9.15 1.47
CA ASN A 205 12.19 8.97 0.29
C ASN A 205 11.32 9.13 -0.95
N ILE A 206 11.73 9.99 -1.88
CA ILE A 206 11.00 10.24 -3.12
C ILE A 206 11.69 9.47 -4.26
N LEU A 207 10.91 8.64 -4.95
CA LEU A 207 11.31 7.90 -6.14
C LEU A 207 10.60 8.50 -7.35
N ASP A 208 11.28 9.39 -8.05
CA ASP A 208 10.79 10.07 -9.23
C ASP A 208 11.09 9.23 -10.48
N LEU A 209 10.05 8.61 -11.05
CA LEU A 209 10.21 7.70 -12.19
C LEU A 209 10.53 8.43 -13.50
N ASP A 210 10.20 9.72 -13.63
CA ASP A 210 10.58 10.49 -14.82
C ASP A 210 12.10 10.62 -14.90
N LYS A 211 12.78 10.80 -13.75
CA LYS A 211 14.25 10.91 -13.67
C LYS A 211 14.99 9.57 -13.82
N ILE A 212 14.30 8.44 -13.62
CA ILE A 212 14.91 7.11 -13.70
C ILE A 212 14.92 6.58 -15.13
N ASN A 213 13.97 7.04 -15.93
CA ASN A 213 13.79 6.60 -17.33
C ASN A 213 14.54 7.51 -18.35
N GLU A 214 15.26 8.53 -17.86
CA GLU A 214 16.25 9.29 -18.63
C GLU A 214 17.59 8.52 -18.70
#